data_83da108416c20e77a541ec919fa43277
#
_entry.id   83da108416c20e77a541ec919fa43277
#
_cell.length_a   1.000
_cell.length_b   1.000
_cell.length_c   1.000
_cell.angle_alpha   90.00
_cell.angle_beta   90.00
_cell.angle_gamma   90.00
#
_symmetry.space_group_name_H-M   'P 1'
#
loop_
_entity.id
_entity.type
_entity.pdbx_description
1 polymer ?
#
loop_
_entity_poly.entity_id
_entity_poly.type
_entity_poly.pdbx_seq_one_letter_code
_entity_poly.pdbx_strand_id
1 'polypeptide(L)'
;MAFTPPNRPVPVRLAAACTMAGLLLASTLASAPALAAGKKAKPVPPAPALVSIAIHGGAGTMSPTEMTPELQARYTAALEQARDTGYAILEKGGAALDAVEAAVRVLEDNELFNAGRGAVFDADGRNSLDAAIMDGSTLAAGTVAGVHHVRNPVTLARHVMEHSPHVMLSGDGAEEFALEQGLKLEPASYFKTERRWKQFLDTRTAAIGPVANGDPRYFGTVGAVARDAAGHLAAATSTGGMTGKKWGRIGDAPIIGAGTYAEDGACAVSGTGHGEYFIRNVVGYQVCSLVKLKGLPVAEAARIVVQDKLKTQGGEGGIIAMGPNGDWVLEFNSEGMYRAARDSSGRREVGIFR
;
A
#
# COMPACT_ATOMS: atom_id res chain seq x y z
N MET A 1 34.42 27.19 -27.80
CA MET A 1 34.22 28.39 -26.96
C MET A 1 33.95 27.88 -25.56
N ALA A 2 34.91 28.02 -24.67
CA ALA A 2 34.82 27.57 -23.26
C ALA A 2 34.38 28.75 -22.41
N PHE A 3 33.33 28.54 -21.62
CA PHE A 3 32.86 29.53 -20.64
C PHE A 3 33.47 29.21 -19.27
N THR A 4 34.25 30.16 -18.75
CA THR A 4 34.81 30.17 -17.39
C THR A 4 33.92 31.07 -16.50
N PRO A 5 33.48 30.64 -15.31
CA PRO A 5 32.75 31.53 -14.41
C PRO A 5 33.68 32.36 -13.53
N PRO A 6 33.28 33.58 -13.11
CA PRO A 6 34.12 34.48 -12.33
C PRO A 6 34.14 34.13 -10.83
N ASN A 7 35.34 34.20 -10.27
CA ASN A 7 35.69 34.09 -8.87
C ASN A 7 35.14 35.31 -8.08
N ARG A 8 34.45 35.08 -6.96
CA ARG A 8 34.13 36.11 -5.97
C ARG A 8 34.79 35.80 -4.63
N PRO A 9 35.43 36.74 -3.95
CA PRO A 9 36.10 36.52 -2.68
C PRO A 9 35.16 36.53 -1.51
N VAL A 10 35.47 35.66 -0.51
CA VAL A 10 34.79 35.53 0.79
C VAL A 10 35.35 36.59 1.75
N PRO A 11 34.57 37.36 2.50
CA PRO A 11 35.07 38.25 3.52
C PRO A 11 35.35 37.53 4.85
N VAL A 12 36.54 37.78 5.34
CA VAL A 12 36.98 37.39 6.71
C VAL A 12 36.44 38.41 7.73
N ARG A 13 35.94 37.89 8.84
CA ARG A 13 35.39 38.45 9.98
C ARG A 13 36.19 38.94 11.05
N LEU A 14 35.74 39.67 11.84
CA LEU A 14 36.32 40.16 13.09
C LEU A 14 35.67 39.49 14.29
N ALA A 15 36.51 38.98 15.19
CA ALA A 15 36.10 38.53 16.54
C ALA A 15 36.01 39.74 17.46
N ALA A 16 34.92 39.88 18.18
CA ALA A 16 34.79 40.85 19.27
C ALA A 16 34.84 40.08 20.60
N ALA A 17 35.83 40.47 21.42
CA ALA A 17 35.96 40.04 22.80
C ALA A 17 35.05 40.93 23.69
N CYS A 18 34.20 40.33 24.50
CA CYS A 18 33.49 41.02 25.56
C CYS A 18 34.00 40.52 26.90
N THR A 19 34.47 41.50 27.67
CA THR A 19 35.00 41.43 29.02
C THR A 19 33.91 41.11 30.06
N MET A 20 34.25 40.22 31.01
CA MET A 20 33.47 39.89 32.19
C MET A 20 33.46 41.09 33.17
N ALA A 21 32.29 41.43 33.66
CA ALA A 21 32.12 42.21 34.90
C ALA A 21 31.34 41.35 35.88
N GLY A 22 32.00 40.97 36.96
CA GLY A 22 31.41 40.17 38.02
C GLY A 22 30.52 41.02 38.93
N LEU A 23 29.33 40.50 39.24
CA LEU A 23 28.48 41.00 40.34
C LEU A 23 28.20 39.82 41.27
N LEU A 24 28.78 39.85 42.46
CA LEU A 24 28.45 38.94 43.55
C LEU A 24 27.08 39.35 44.13
N LEU A 25 26.06 38.52 43.95
CA LEU A 25 24.84 38.61 44.77
C LEU A 25 24.81 37.40 45.72
N ALA A 26 24.84 37.76 47.02
CA ALA A 26 24.61 36.77 48.07
C ALA A 26 23.14 36.38 48.11
N SER A 27 22.86 35.12 47.78
CA SER A 27 21.51 34.52 47.85
C SER A 27 21.37 33.69 49.13
N THR A 28 20.43 34.09 49.94
CA THR A 28 19.96 33.38 51.15
C THR A 28 19.25 32.08 50.70
N LEU A 29 19.76 30.93 51.15
CA LEU A 29 19.10 29.64 50.98
C LEU A 29 17.85 29.56 51.85
N ALA A 30 16.68 29.66 51.25
CA ALA A 30 15.43 29.20 51.85
C ALA A 30 15.27 27.71 51.62
N SER A 31 15.24 26.92 52.69
CA SER A 31 15.01 25.47 52.65
C SER A 31 13.57 25.19 52.20
N ALA A 32 13.40 24.69 50.98
CA ALA A 32 12.13 24.17 50.53
C ALA A 32 11.90 22.75 51.11
N PRO A 33 10.67 22.40 51.53
CA PRO A 33 10.37 21.05 52.02
C PRO A 33 10.50 20.04 50.88
N ALA A 34 11.19 18.93 51.20
CA ALA A 34 11.34 17.78 50.27
C ALA A 34 9.96 17.22 49.94
N LEU A 35 9.53 17.40 48.68
CA LEU A 35 8.39 16.63 48.16
C LEU A 35 8.75 15.15 48.17
N ALA A 36 7.92 14.37 48.85
CA ALA A 36 8.04 12.91 48.90
C ALA A 36 8.13 12.32 47.46
N ALA A 37 9.23 11.64 47.20
CA ALA A 37 9.45 10.94 45.93
C ALA A 37 8.34 9.88 45.72
N GLY A 38 7.37 10.22 44.89
CA GLY A 38 6.35 9.27 44.46
C GLY A 38 7.03 8.04 43.87
N LYS A 39 6.63 6.84 44.33
CA LYS A 39 7.10 5.57 43.77
C LYS A 39 6.87 5.59 42.26
N LYS A 40 7.96 5.66 41.45
CA LYS A 40 7.90 5.50 40.01
C LYS A 40 7.21 4.17 39.73
N ALA A 41 6.03 4.22 39.08
CA ALA A 41 5.38 3.02 38.58
C ALA A 41 6.39 2.22 37.73
N LYS A 42 6.46 0.91 37.99
CA LYS A 42 7.29 0.03 37.15
C LYS A 42 6.78 0.18 35.70
N PRO A 43 7.69 0.35 34.72
CA PRO A 43 7.27 0.37 33.34
C PRO A 43 6.49 -0.91 33.04
N VAL A 44 5.26 -0.77 32.55
CA VAL A 44 4.49 -1.88 32.02
C VAL A 44 5.27 -2.43 30.83
N PRO A 45 5.60 -3.72 30.79
CA PRO A 45 6.28 -4.29 29.63
C PRO A 45 5.44 -3.96 28.37
N PRO A 46 6.08 -3.60 27.26
CA PRO A 46 5.36 -3.40 26.01
C PRO A 46 4.58 -4.68 25.68
N ALA A 47 3.35 -4.52 25.20
CA ALA A 47 2.55 -5.64 24.75
C ALA A 47 3.37 -6.45 23.72
N PRO A 48 3.29 -7.79 23.72
CA PRO A 48 4.00 -8.60 22.72
C PRO A 48 3.60 -8.15 21.33
N ALA A 49 4.60 -7.96 20.48
CA ALA A 49 4.36 -7.55 19.12
C ALA A 49 3.60 -8.64 18.35
N LEU A 50 2.59 -8.25 17.59
CA LEU A 50 1.69 -9.18 16.92
C LEU A 50 2.28 -9.66 15.60
N VAL A 51 2.09 -10.94 15.29
CA VAL A 51 2.18 -11.47 13.94
C VAL A 51 0.84 -11.22 13.27
N SER A 52 0.83 -10.54 12.13
CA SER A 52 -0.41 -9.98 11.58
C SER A 52 -0.40 -9.92 10.05
N ILE A 53 -1.59 -10.04 9.46
CA ILE A 53 -1.83 -9.79 8.03
C ILE A 53 -3.12 -9.01 7.85
N ALA A 54 -3.12 -8.07 6.92
CA ALA A 54 -4.33 -7.44 6.41
C ALA A 54 -4.32 -7.48 4.89
N ILE A 55 -5.50 -7.65 4.28
CA ILE A 55 -5.68 -7.70 2.83
C ILE A 55 -6.83 -6.80 2.40
N HIS A 56 -6.78 -6.33 1.15
CA HIS A 56 -7.93 -5.75 0.47
C HIS A 56 -8.16 -6.35 -0.92
N GLY A 57 -9.40 -6.36 -1.33
CA GLY A 57 -9.85 -6.80 -2.65
C GLY A 57 -10.40 -5.65 -3.51
N GLY A 58 -10.12 -4.40 -3.11
CA GLY A 58 -10.58 -3.20 -3.80
C GLY A 58 -11.51 -2.33 -2.97
N ALA A 59 -11.46 -1.01 -3.19
CA ALA A 59 -12.40 -0.03 -2.67
C ALA A 59 -13.18 0.62 -3.82
N GLY A 60 -14.39 1.13 -3.54
CA GLY A 60 -15.21 1.81 -4.53
C GLY A 60 -16.69 1.86 -4.15
N THR A 61 -17.52 2.15 -5.15
CA THR A 61 -18.98 2.13 -5.01
C THR A 61 -19.47 0.69 -4.90
N MET A 62 -20.00 0.34 -3.75
CA MET A 62 -20.51 -1.00 -3.43
C MET A 62 -21.82 -0.84 -2.67
N SER A 63 -22.93 -0.93 -3.41
CA SER A 63 -24.24 -0.86 -2.77
C SER A 63 -24.64 -2.23 -2.20
N PRO A 64 -25.03 -2.31 -0.93
CA PRO A 64 -25.60 -3.53 -0.37
C PRO A 64 -26.83 -4.03 -1.13
N THR A 65 -27.58 -3.10 -1.77
CA THR A 65 -28.79 -3.43 -2.53
C THR A 65 -28.50 -4.02 -3.92
N GLU A 66 -27.28 -3.83 -4.45
CA GLU A 66 -26.86 -4.36 -5.75
C GLU A 66 -26.13 -5.70 -5.64
N MET A 67 -25.77 -6.09 -4.42
CA MET A 67 -25.01 -7.33 -4.16
C MET A 67 -25.92 -8.42 -3.58
N THR A 68 -26.11 -9.50 -4.35
CA THR A 68 -26.89 -10.64 -3.83
C THR A 68 -26.18 -11.32 -2.65
N PRO A 69 -26.92 -11.95 -1.73
CA PRO A 69 -26.33 -12.69 -0.61
C PRO A 69 -25.31 -13.74 -1.06
N GLU A 70 -25.57 -14.44 -2.18
CA GLU A 70 -24.67 -15.46 -2.74
C GLU A 70 -23.36 -14.83 -3.23
N LEU A 71 -23.43 -13.67 -3.88
CA LEU A 71 -22.25 -12.96 -4.35
C LEU A 71 -21.44 -12.41 -3.17
N GLN A 72 -22.11 -11.88 -2.15
CA GLN A 72 -21.47 -11.45 -0.90
C GLN A 72 -20.75 -12.61 -0.21
N ALA A 73 -21.37 -13.77 -0.10
CA ALA A 73 -20.75 -14.95 0.47
C ALA A 73 -19.52 -15.41 -0.31
N ARG A 74 -19.55 -15.36 -1.66
CA ARG A 74 -18.40 -15.69 -2.51
C ARG A 74 -17.22 -14.72 -2.27
N TYR A 75 -17.48 -13.40 -2.18
CA TYR A 75 -16.44 -12.42 -1.87
C TYR A 75 -15.87 -12.64 -0.46
N THR A 76 -16.73 -12.86 0.53
CA THR A 76 -16.30 -13.12 1.90
C THR A 76 -15.40 -14.34 1.99
N ALA A 77 -15.80 -15.46 1.39
CA ALA A 77 -15.00 -16.69 1.37
C ALA A 77 -13.64 -16.50 0.67
N ALA A 78 -13.62 -15.77 -0.45
CA ALA A 78 -12.38 -15.49 -1.18
C ALA A 78 -11.41 -14.58 -0.39
N LEU A 79 -11.94 -13.58 0.32
CA LEU A 79 -11.13 -12.73 1.21
C LEU A 79 -10.58 -13.54 2.39
N GLU A 80 -11.39 -14.39 3.01
CA GLU A 80 -10.94 -15.27 4.10
C GLU A 80 -9.86 -16.23 3.63
N GLN A 81 -10.04 -16.84 2.44
CA GLN A 81 -9.04 -17.72 1.85
C GLN A 81 -7.70 -17.01 1.63
N ALA A 82 -7.69 -15.81 1.04
CA ALA A 82 -6.47 -15.06 0.79
C ALA A 82 -5.76 -14.68 2.10
N ARG A 83 -6.52 -14.12 3.07
CA ARG A 83 -6.02 -13.79 4.41
C ARG A 83 -5.40 -14.99 5.10
N ASP A 84 -6.12 -16.12 5.14
CA ASP A 84 -5.70 -17.30 5.89
C ASP A 84 -4.54 -18.03 5.19
N THR A 85 -4.44 -17.95 3.85
CA THR A 85 -3.26 -18.44 3.12
C THR A 85 -2.00 -17.70 3.53
N GLY A 86 -2.02 -16.37 3.54
CA GLY A 86 -0.87 -15.57 4.00
C GLY A 86 -0.60 -15.76 5.49
N TYR A 87 -1.64 -15.77 6.32
CA TYR A 87 -1.47 -15.95 7.76
C TYR A 87 -0.86 -17.31 8.12
N ALA A 88 -1.20 -18.39 7.42
CA ALA A 88 -0.64 -19.72 7.66
C ALA A 88 0.88 -19.79 7.46
N ILE A 89 1.44 -18.92 6.61
CA ILE A 89 2.90 -18.77 6.45
C ILE A 89 3.48 -18.12 7.71
N LEU A 90 2.90 -17.03 8.16
CA LEU A 90 3.34 -16.30 9.36
C LEU A 90 3.22 -17.14 10.63
N GLU A 91 2.13 -17.91 10.78
CA GLU A 91 1.87 -18.79 11.91
C GLU A 91 2.94 -19.89 12.04
N LYS A 92 3.54 -20.29 10.92
CA LYS A 92 4.67 -21.25 10.86
C LYS A 92 6.04 -20.59 10.99
N GLY A 93 6.10 -19.30 11.26
CA GLY A 93 7.36 -18.54 11.38
C GLY A 93 7.95 -18.10 10.03
N GLY A 94 7.18 -18.15 8.95
CA GLY A 94 7.60 -17.66 7.63
C GLY A 94 7.66 -16.14 7.55
N ALA A 95 8.30 -15.62 6.49
CA ALA A 95 8.54 -14.20 6.31
C ALA A 95 7.25 -13.43 5.90
N ALA A 96 7.18 -12.15 6.29
CA ALA A 96 6.11 -11.25 5.88
C ALA A 96 6.01 -11.13 4.35
N LEU A 97 7.15 -11.09 3.67
CA LEU A 97 7.23 -11.02 2.21
C LEU A 97 6.55 -12.22 1.53
N ASP A 98 6.77 -13.44 2.02
CA ASP A 98 6.14 -14.66 1.51
C ASP A 98 4.63 -14.65 1.76
N ALA A 99 4.21 -14.13 2.91
CA ALA A 99 2.82 -14.06 3.28
C ALA A 99 2.02 -13.09 2.40
N VAL A 100 2.55 -11.90 2.11
CA VAL A 100 1.88 -10.92 1.24
C VAL A 100 1.81 -11.41 -0.21
N GLU A 101 2.88 -12.02 -0.73
CA GLU A 101 2.85 -12.61 -2.07
C GLU A 101 1.79 -13.71 -2.16
N ALA A 102 1.80 -14.67 -1.23
CA ALA A 102 0.86 -15.78 -1.25
C ALA A 102 -0.61 -15.31 -1.16
N ALA A 103 -0.91 -14.31 -0.33
CA ALA A 103 -2.23 -13.73 -0.21
C ALA A 103 -2.68 -13.03 -1.51
N VAL A 104 -1.79 -12.22 -2.12
CA VAL A 104 -2.09 -11.50 -3.37
C VAL A 104 -2.27 -12.48 -4.53
N ARG A 105 -1.48 -13.55 -4.62
CA ARG A 105 -1.66 -14.60 -5.64
C ARG A 105 -3.03 -15.27 -5.59
N VAL A 106 -3.56 -15.52 -4.39
CA VAL A 106 -4.94 -16.05 -4.25
C VAL A 106 -5.96 -15.08 -4.83
N LEU A 107 -5.77 -13.77 -4.63
CA LEU A 107 -6.65 -12.75 -5.18
C LEU A 107 -6.47 -12.59 -6.70
N GLU A 108 -5.24 -12.67 -7.24
CA GLU A 108 -4.96 -12.64 -8.68
C GLU A 108 -5.54 -13.83 -9.43
N ASP A 109 -5.55 -15.02 -8.82
CA ASP A 109 -6.13 -16.22 -9.41
C ASP A 109 -7.67 -16.25 -9.37
N ASN A 110 -8.30 -15.30 -8.66
CA ASN A 110 -9.75 -15.25 -8.46
C ASN A 110 -10.42 -14.18 -9.35
N GLU A 111 -11.33 -14.62 -10.22
CA GLU A 111 -12.06 -13.75 -11.17
C GLU A 111 -12.93 -12.65 -10.53
N LEU A 112 -13.20 -12.72 -9.23
CA LEU A 112 -13.99 -11.73 -8.51
C LEU A 112 -13.28 -10.38 -8.37
N PHE A 113 -11.95 -10.38 -8.28
CA PHE A 113 -11.15 -9.19 -8.02
C PHE A 113 -10.54 -8.60 -9.28
N ASN A 114 -10.20 -7.31 -9.24
CA ASN A 114 -9.56 -6.63 -10.37
C ASN A 114 -8.03 -6.76 -10.30
N ALA A 115 -7.54 -7.96 -10.46
CA ALA A 115 -6.12 -8.29 -10.57
C ALA A 115 -5.97 -9.64 -11.26
N GLY A 116 -4.85 -9.91 -11.92
CA GLY A 116 -4.60 -11.18 -12.58
C GLY A 116 -5.78 -11.64 -13.45
N ARG A 117 -6.33 -12.83 -13.18
CA ARG A 117 -7.43 -13.43 -13.95
C ARG A 117 -8.71 -12.57 -13.99
N GLY A 118 -9.00 -11.81 -12.93
CA GLY A 118 -10.20 -10.98 -12.84
C GLY A 118 -10.00 -9.53 -13.28
N ALA A 119 -8.87 -9.21 -13.90
CA ALA A 119 -8.52 -7.86 -14.31
C ALA A 119 -9.51 -7.27 -15.33
N VAL A 120 -9.73 -5.97 -15.23
CA VAL A 120 -10.54 -5.21 -16.19
C VAL A 120 -9.84 -5.07 -17.54
N PHE A 121 -10.60 -4.67 -18.56
CA PHE A 121 -10.10 -4.40 -19.90
C PHE A 121 -9.72 -2.94 -20.09
N ASP A 122 -8.63 -2.71 -20.82
CA ASP A 122 -8.24 -1.39 -21.34
C ASP A 122 -9.15 -0.98 -22.52
N ALA A 123 -8.92 0.22 -23.08
CA ALA A 123 -9.71 0.74 -24.19
C ALA A 123 -9.60 -0.08 -25.48
N ASP A 124 -8.53 -0.84 -25.64
CA ASP A 124 -8.26 -1.71 -26.80
C ASP A 124 -8.82 -3.12 -26.60
N GLY A 125 -9.46 -3.40 -25.45
CA GLY A 125 -10.04 -4.70 -25.13
C GLY A 125 -9.01 -5.74 -24.70
N ARG A 126 -7.87 -5.31 -24.14
CA ARG A 126 -6.83 -6.16 -23.57
C ARG A 126 -6.82 -6.03 -22.04
N ASN A 127 -6.36 -7.06 -21.34
CA ASN A 127 -6.03 -6.93 -19.93
C ASN A 127 -4.59 -6.43 -19.81
N SER A 128 -4.37 -5.39 -19.04
CA SER A 128 -3.06 -4.78 -18.79
C SER A 128 -2.86 -4.68 -17.27
N LEU A 129 -1.86 -5.38 -16.75
CA LEU A 129 -1.70 -5.70 -15.34
C LEU A 129 -0.52 -4.95 -14.76
N ASP A 130 -0.66 -4.50 -13.53
CA ASP A 130 0.37 -3.80 -12.78
C ASP A 130 0.49 -4.44 -11.38
N ALA A 131 1.71 -4.58 -10.83
CA ALA A 131 1.93 -5.07 -9.48
C ALA A 131 3.20 -4.51 -8.86
N ALA A 132 3.24 -4.51 -7.53
CA ALA A 132 4.42 -4.20 -6.73
C ALA A 132 4.50 -5.09 -5.49
N ILE A 133 5.72 -5.32 -5.02
CA ILE A 133 6.02 -5.92 -3.73
C ILE A 133 7.22 -5.20 -3.12
N MET A 134 7.23 -5.04 -1.79
CA MET A 134 8.29 -4.35 -1.06
C MET A 134 8.58 -5.03 0.27
N ASP A 135 9.87 -5.24 0.55
CA ASP A 135 10.42 -5.70 1.81
C ASP A 135 10.78 -4.50 2.69
N GLY A 136 10.15 -4.37 3.84
CA GLY A 136 10.37 -3.28 4.78
C GLY A 136 11.71 -3.35 5.50
N SER A 137 12.32 -4.53 5.61
CA SER A 137 13.58 -4.72 6.33
C SER A 137 14.78 -4.18 5.56
N THR A 138 14.73 -4.28 4.23
CA THR A 138 15.83 -3.90 3.33
C THR A 138 15.51 -2.69 2.45
N LEU A 139 14.23 -2.30 2.37
CA LEU A 139 13.66 -1.37 1.41
C LEU A 139 13.77 -1.87 -0.05
N ALA A 140 14.13 -3.14 -0.25
CA ALA A 140 14.11 -3.74 -1.57
C ALA A 140 12.66 -3.79 -2.09
N ALA A 141 12.50 -3.47 -3.36
CA ALA A 141 11.19 -3.44 -4.01
C ALA A 141 11.31 -3.91 -5.47
N GLY A 142 10.25 -4.54 -5.94
CA GLY A 142 10.11 -4.88 -7.34
C GLY A 142 8.71 -4.53 -7.83
N THR A 143 8.64 -4.03 -9.05
CA THR A 143 7.37 -3.64 -9.66
C THR A 143 7.31 -4.01 -11.13
N VAL A 144 6.11 -4.27 -11.60
CA VAL A 144 5.83 -4.47 -13.02
C VAL A 144 4.60 -3.67 -13.42
N ALA A 145 4.62 -3.14 -14.64
CA ALA A 145 3.52 -2.35 -15.19
C ALA A 145 3.25 -2.71 -16.66
N GLY A 146 1.96 -2.77 -17.01
CA GLY A 146 1.54 -2.97 -18.39
C GLY A 146 1.85 -4.35 -18.96
N VAL A 147 1.92 -5.39 -18.13
CA VAL A 147 2.07 -6.79 -18.59
C VAL A 147 0.72 -7.39 -18.95
N HIS A 148 0.69 -8.31 -19.92
CA HIS A 148 -0.55 -8.84 -20.50
C HIS A 148 -0.75 -10.35 -20.30
N HIS A 149 0.35 -11.09 -20.11
CA HIS A 149 0.33 -12.57 -20.17
C HIS A 149 0.86 -13.22 -18.89
N VAL A 150 1.24 -12.44 -17.89
CA VAL A 150 1.77 -12.95 -16.62
C VAL A 150 0.62 -13.32 -15.68
N ARG A 151 0.51 -14.61 -15.34
CA ARG A 151 -0.56 -15.14 -14.47
C ARG A 151 -0.63 -14.42 -13.13
N ASN A 152 0.52 -14.32 -12.44
CA ASN A 152 0.65 -13.66 -11.15
C ASN A 152 1.67 -12.52 -11.23
N PRO A 153 1.24 -11.29 -11.59
CA PRO A 153 2.13 -10.14 -11.68
C PRO A 153 2.92 -9.85 -10.40
N VAL A 154 2.34 -10.14 -9.21
CA VAL A 154 3.04 -9.98 -7.93
C VAL A 154 4.27 -10.88 -7.83
N THR A 155 4.21 -12.12 -8.35
CA THR A 155 5.37 -13.00 -8.40
C THR A 155 6.45 -12.47 -9.35
N LEU A 156 6.06 -11.94 -10.51
CA LEU A 156 7.03 -11.30 -11.40
C LEU A 156 7.65 -10.06 -10.76
N ALA A 157 6.87 -9.25 -10.06
CA ALA A 157 7.39 -8.11 -9.30
C ALA A 157 8.43 -8.56 -8.25
N ARG A 158 8.19 -9.69 -7.56
CA ARG A 158 9.18 -10.28 -6.64
C ARG A 158 10.44 -10.71 -7.37
N HIS A 159 10.34 -11.36 -8.52
CA HIS A 159 11.51 -11.73 -9.32
C HIS A 159 12.31 -10.49 -9.76
N VAL A 160 11.64 -9.38 -10.12
CA VAL A 160 12.33 -8.12 -10.41
C VAL A 160 13.15 -7.65 -9.22
N MET A 161 12.59 -7.70 -8.01
CA MET A 161 13.28 -7.32 -6.77
C MET A 161 14.49 -8.22 -6.47
N GLU A 162 14.34 -9.55 -6.62
CA GLU A 162 15.32 -10.52 -6.16
C GLU A 162 16.39 -10.86 -7.21
N HIS A 163 16.06 -10.74 -8.51
CA HIS A 163 16.89 -11.26 -9.60
C HIS A 163 17.26 -10.24 -10.67
N SER A 164 17.00 -8.94 -10.42
CA SER A 164 17.42 -7.87 -11.33
C SER A 164 18.05 -6.70 -10.57
N PRO A 165 18.88 -5.87 -11.23
CA PRO A 165 19.36 -4.62 -10.64
C PRO A 165 18.31 -3.50 -10.67
N HIS A 166 17.14 -3.75 -11.22
CA HIS A 166 16.09 -2.77 -11.44
C HIS A 166 15.01 -2.86 -10.36
N VAL A 167 14.31 -1.75 -10.12
CA VAL A 167 13.13 -1.73 -9.26
C VAL A 167 11.86 -1.94 -10.09
N MET A 168 11.84 -1.50 -11.36
CA MET A 168 10.63 -1.50 -12.18
C MET A 168 10.92 -1.96 -13.60
N LEU A 169 10.12 -2.91 -14.09
CA LEU A 169 10.07 -3.32 -15.49
C LEU A 169 8.66 -3.11 -16.05
N SER A 170 8.52 -2.98 -17.38
CA SER A 170 7.21 -2.75 -18.00
C SER A 170 7.06 -3.42 -19.37
N GLY A 171 5.80 -3.72 -19.72
CA GLY A 171 5.40 -4.21 -21.03
C GLY A 171 6.15 -5.46 -21.46
N ASP A 172 6.48 -5.53 -22.76
CA ASP A 172 7.12 -6.70 -23.39
C ASP A 172 8.45 -7.06 -22.73
N GLY A 173 9.25 -6.07 -22.30
CA GLY A 173 10.52 -6.31 -21.62
C GLY A 173 10.35 -6.99 -20.25
N ALA A 174 9.26 -6.68 -19.53
CA ALA A 174 8.95 -7.37 -18.29
C ALA A 174 8.49 -8.83 -18.55
N GLU A 175 7.79 -9.10 -19.65
CA GLU A 175 7.39 -10.46 -20.05
C GLU A 175 8.57 -11.27 -20.56
N GLU A 176 9.53 -10.67 -21.27
CA GLU A 176 10.80 -11.28 -21.63
C GLU A 176 11.58 -11.70 -20.40
N PHE A 177 11.72 -10.79 -19.41
CA PHE A 177 12.33 -11.12 -18.13
C PHE A 177 11.58 -12.24 -17.38
N ALA A 178 10.24 -12.27 -17.44
CA ALA A 178 9.46 -13.36 -16.86
C ALA A 178 9.85 -14.74 -17.45
N LEU A 179 10.00 -14.81 -18.77
CA LEU A 179 10.45 -16.04 -19.45
C LEU A 179 11.88 -16.43 -19.04
N GLU A 180 12.80 -15.48 -18.94
CA GLU A 180 14.17 -15.71 -18.45
C GLU A 180 14.19 -16.27 -17.03
N GLN A 181 13.24 -15.84 -16.18
CA GLN A 181 13.08 -16.36 -14.83
C GLN A 181 12.29 -17.68 -14.76
N GLY A 182 11.93 -18.28 -15.91
CA GLY A 182 11.22 -19.56 -15.98
C GLY A 182 9.72 -19.46 -15.68
N LEU A 183 9.15 -18.24 -15.61
CA LEU A 183 7.72 -18.06 -15.48
C LEU A 183 7.01 -18.39 -16.81
N LYS A 184 5.82 -18.96 -16.71
CA LYS A 184 5.01 -19.27 -17.90
C LYS A 184 4.07 -18.11 -18.20
N LEU A 185 3.96 -17.75 -19.47
CA LEU A 185 2.96 -16.80 -19.94
C LEU A 185 1.64 -17.53 -20.26
N GLU A 186 0.55 -16.91 -19.85
CA GLU A 186 -0.81 -17.39 -20.12
C GLU A 186 -1.38 -16.72 -21.38
N PRO A 187 -2.21 -17.41 -22.15
CA PRO A 187 -2.89 -16.78 -23.28
C PRO A 187 -3.88 -15.70 -22.79
N ALA A 188 -4.15 -14.69 -23.62
CA ALA A 188 -5.09 -13.62 -23.30
C ALA A 188 -6.49 -14.14 -22.88
N SER A 189 -6.89 -15.32 -23.38
CA SER A 189 -8.15 -15.97 -22.97
C SER A 189 -8.22 -16.36 -21.49
N TYR A 190 -7.09 -16.56 -20.82
CA TYR A 190 -7.03 -16.83 -19.38
C TYR A 190 -7.61 -15.69 -18.55
N PHE A 191 -7.35 -14.44 -18.97
CA PHE A 191 -7.77 -13.22 -18.27
C PHE A 191 -9.16 -12.74 -18.68
N LYS A 192 -9.69 -13.28 -19.79
CA LYS A 192 -10.99 -12.86 -20.33
C LYS A 192 -12.12 -13.53 -19.56
N THR A 193 -12.70 -12.83 -18.57
CA THR A 193 -13.91 -13.27 -17.88
C THR A 193 -15.15 -12.61 -18.48
N GLU A 194 -16.27 -13.33 -18.50
CA GLU A 194 -17.55 -12.83 -19.04
C GLU A 194 -18.02 -11.55 -18.34
N ARG A 195 -17.91 -11.53 -17.01
CA ARG A 195 -18.28 -10.39 -16.20
C ARG A 195 -17.49 -9.13 -16.59
N ARG A 196 -16.15 -9.23 -16.73
CA ARG A 196 -15.30 -8.08 -17.07
C ARG A 196 -15.49 -7.66 -18.52
N TRP A 197 -15.74 -8.61 -19.40
CA TRP A 197 -16.05 -8.29 -20.79
C TRP A 197 -17.37 -7.53 -20.92
N LYS A 198 -18.43 -7.98 -20.23
CA LYS A 198 -19.68 -7.23 -20.18
C LYS A 198 -19.49 -5.83 -19.64
N GLN A 199 -18.78 -5.67 -18.52
CA GLN A 199 -18.46 -4.37 -17.92
C GLN A 199 -17.74 -3.45 -18.92
N PHE A 200 -16.80 -3.97 -19.69
CA PHE A 200 -16.10 -3.22 -20.75
C PHE A 200 -17.06 -2.75 -21.86
N LEU A 201 -17.96 -3.62 -22.33
CA LEU A 201 -18.95 -3.26 -23.34
C LEU A 201 -19.92 -2.18 -22.84
N ASP A 202 -20.37 -2.26 -21.59
CA ASP A 202 -21.25 -1.28 -20.96
C ASP A 202 -20.58 0.11 -20.90
N THR A 203 -19.26 0.17 -20.60
CA THR A 203 -18.49 1.41 -20.61
C THR A 203 -18.39 2.04 -22.01
N ARG A 204 -18.23 1.23 -23.06
CA ARG A 204 -18.17 1.72 -24.45
C ARG A 204 -19.51 2.30 -24.92
N THR A 205 -20.60 1.71 -24.45
CA THR A 205 -21.96 2.18 -24.80
C THR A 205 -22.29 3.49 -24.08
N ALA A 206 -21.86 3.63 -22.82
CA ALA A 206 -22.03 4.85 -22.03
C ALA A 206 -21.17 6.03 -22.54
N ALA A 207 -20.04 5.77 -23.21
CA ALA A 207 -19.14 6.79 -23.75
C ALA A 207 -19.70 7.59 -24.95
N ILE A 208 -20.92 7.30 -25.41
CA ILE A 208 -21.65 8.11 -26.42
C ILE A 208 -22.31 9.35 -25.77
N GLY A 209 -22.31 9.45 -24.43
CA GLY A 209 -22.75 10.62 -23.65
C GLY A 209 -21.57 11.41 -23.06
N PRO A 210 -21.80 12.62 -22.49
CA PRO A 210 -20.74 13.35 -21.80
C PRO A 210 -20.18 12.49 -20.67
N VAL A 211 -18.88 12.21 -20.74
CA VAL A 211 -18.16 11.45 -19.70
C VAL A 211 -18.19 12.28 -18.43
N ALA A 212 -19.03 11.91 -17.48
CA ALA A 212 -18.89 12.38 -16.12
C ALA A 212 -17.52 11.92 -15.60
N ASN A 213 -16.67 12.85 -15.21
CA ASN A 213 -15.37 12.58 -14.67
C ASN A 213 -15.50 11.58 -13.52
N GLY A 214 -14.92 10.37 -13.73
CA GLY A 214 -14.74 9.38 -12.68
C GLY A 214 -16.03 8.68 -12.25
N ASP A 215 -16.53 7.74 -13.06
CA ASP A 215 -17.52 6.79 -12.56
C ASP A 215 -16.80 5.80 -11.60
N PRO A 216 -16.99 5.92 -10.27
CA PRO A 216 -16.26 5.12 -9.27
C PRO A 216 -16.61 3.63 -9.31
N ARG A 217 -17.62 3.22 -10.10
CA ARG A 217 -18.10 1.83 -10.19
C ARG A 217 -17.09 0.83 -10.73
N TYR A 218 -15.91 1.29 -11.21
CA TYR A 218 -14.99 0.43 -11.98
C TYR A 218 -13.57 0.41 -11.43
N PHE A 219 -13.38 0.80 -10.18
CA PHE A 219 -12.11 0.66 -9.48
C PHE A 219 -12.05 -0.66 -8.73
N GLY A 220 -10.87 -1.10 -8.48
CA GLY A 220 -10.55 -2.22 -7.65
C GLY A 220 -9.06 -2.54 -7.83
N THR A 221 -8.43 -2.88 -6.77
CA THR A 221 -7.02 -3.25 -6.69
C THR A 221 -6.95 -4.25 -5.56
N VAL A 222 -6.11 -5.25 -5.63
CA VAL A 222 -5.89 -6.17 -4.52
C VAL A 222 -4.57 -5.89 -3.84
N GLY A 223 -4.46 -6.19 -2.55
CA GLY A 223 -3.21 -6.04 -1.85
C GLY A 223 -3.18 -6.71 -0.50
N ALA A 224 -1.97 -6.81 0.05
CA ALA A 224 -1.70 -7.36 1.36
C ALA A 224 -0.58 -6.58 2.05
N VAL A 225 -0.67 -6.47 3.37
CA VAL A 225 0.40 -6.03 4.26
C VAL A 225 0.55 -7.03 5.40
N ALA A 226 1.77 -7.31 5.80
CA ALA A 226 2.03 -8.28 6.85
C ALA A 226 3.19 -7.86 7.77
N ARG A 227 3.17 -8.42 8.98
CA ARG A 227 4.27 -8.39 9.93
C ARG A 227 4.55 -9.80 10.43
N ASP A 228 5.80 -10.25 10.32
CA ASP A 228 6.24 -11.56 10.79
C ASP A 228 6.75 -11.56 12.24
N ALA A 229 7.15 -12.74 12.70
CA ALA A 229 7.64 -12.94 14.07
C ALA A 229 8.99 -12.24 14.34
N ALA A 230 9.80 -11.99 13.31
CA ALA A 230 11.04 -11.22 13.41
C ALA A 230 10.80 -9.72 13.50
N GLY A 231 9.58 -9.27 13.17
CA GLY A 231 9.19 -7.87 13.20
C GLY A 231 9.29 -7.19 11.84
N HIS A 232 9.63 -7.94 10.79
CA HIS A 232 9.73 -7.40 9.45
C HIS A 232 8.35 -7.16 8.85
N LEU A 233 8.25 -6.05 8.13
CA LEU A 233 7.05 -5.60 7.43
C LEU A 233 7.19 -5.87 5.93
N ALA A 234 6.08 -6.20 5.28
CA ALA A 234 6.02 -6.29 3.84
C ALA A 234 4.69 -5.77 3.30
N ALA A 235 4.69 -5.28 2.06
CA ALA A 235 3.52 -4.87 1.32
C ALA A 235 3.54 -5.41 -0.11
N ALA A 236 2.36 -5.76 -0.63
CA ALA A 236 2.19 -6.11 -2.03
C ALA A 236 0.85 -5.58 -2.54
N THR A 237 0.82 -5.14 -3.81
CA THR A 237 -0.38 -4.61 -4.47
C THR A 237 -0.41 -5.11 -5.91
N SER A 238 -1.59 -5.45 -6.44
CA SER A 238 -1.78 -5.89 -7.82
C SER A 238 -3.10 -5.41 -8.39
N THR A 239 -3.14 -5.06 -9.69
CA THR A 239 -4.32 -4.49 -10.32
C THR A 239 -4.37 -4.67 -11.84
N GLY A 240 -5.59 -4.65 -12.40
CA GLY A 240 -5.84 -4.39 -13.81
C GLY A 240 -6.02 -2.89 -14.13
N GLY A 241 -5.98 -2.02 -13.11
CA GLY A 241 -6.23 -0.58 -13.26
C GLY A 241 -7.70 -0.23 -13.42
N MET A 242 -8.00 0.78 -14.25
CA MET A 242 -9.35 1.26 -14.54
C MET A 242 -9.93 0.61 -15.80
N THR A 243 -11.22 0.31 -15.79
CA THR A 243 -11.92 -0.17 -17.00
C THR A 243 -11.84 0.88 -18.11
N GLY A 244 -11.45 0.45 -19.30
CA GLY A 244 -11.33 1.34 -20.45
C GLY A 244 -10.15 2.32 -20.38
N LYS A 245 -9.16 2.09 -19.53
CA LYS A 245 -7.93 2.89 -19.46
C LYS A 245 -7.27 3.00 -20.83
N LYS A 246 -6.70 4.17 -21.14
CA LYS A 246 -6.09 4.49 -22.45
C LYS A 246 -4.62 4.81 -22.32
N TRP A 247 -3.93 4.79 -23.45
CA TRP A 247 -2.55 5.32 -23.60
C TRP A 247 -1.53 4.68 -22.65
N GLY A 248 -1.75 3.41 -22.27
CA GLY A 248 -0.87 2.74 -21.32
C GLY A 248 -0.94 3.33 -19.90
N ARG A 249 -2.12 3.83 -19.48
CA ARG A 249 -2.30 4.41 -18.13
C ARG A 249 -1.87 3.42 -17.06
N ILE A 250 -0.99 3.86 -16.20
CA ILE A 250 -0.52 3.18 -14.99
C ILE A 250 -1.10 3.91 -13.78
N GLY A 251 -1.64 3.15 -12.81
CA GLY A 251 -2.13 3.66 -11.54
C GLY A 251 -1.06 3.72 -10.46
N ASP A 252 -1.51 3.81 -9.23
CA ASP A 252 -0.66 3.89 -8.03
C ASP A 252 -0.05 2.55 -7.62
N ALA A 253 -0.71 1.43 -7.93
CA ALA A 253 -0.32 0.10 -7.45
C ALA A 253 1.17 -0.23 -7.69
N PRO A 254 1.77 -0.04 -8.89
CA PRO A 254 3.18 -0.33 -9.14
C PRO A 254 4.13 0.80 -8.72
N ILE A 255 3.62 1.90 -8.15
CA ILE A 255 4.45 3.05 -7.75
C ILE A 255 4.79 2.95 -6.27
N ILE A 256 6.05 2.63 -5.97
CA ILE A 256 6.55 2.57 -4.60
C ILE A 256 6.39 3.93 -3.92
N GLY A 257 5.81 3.90 -2.72
CA GLY A 257 5.45 5.10 -1.97
C GLY A 257 4.04 5.63 -2.26
N ALA A 258 3.43 5.27 -3.38
CA ALA A 258 2.05 5.65 -3.70
C ALA A 258 1.04 4.56 -3.29
N GLY A 259 0.93 3.49 -4.09
CA GLY A 259 0.03 2.38 -3.83
C GLY A 259 0.62 1.26 -2.97
N THR A 260 1.94 1.17 -2.91
CA THR A 260 2.68 0.13 -2.18
C THR A 260 3.86 0.75 -1.44
N TYR A 261 3.97 0.49 -0.14
CA TYR A 261 5.14 0.89 0.65
C TYR A 261 5.32 -0.01 1.87
N ALA A 262 6.56 -0.32 2.22
CA ALA A 262 6.90 -1.00 3.47
C ALA A 262 8.25 -0.51 3.99
N GLU A 263 8.33 -0.23 5.31
CA GLU A 263 9.56 0.15 5.99
C GLU A 263 9.47 -0.28 7.46
N ASP A 264 10.43 -1.10 7.90
CA ASP A 264 10.51 -1.53 9.29
C ASP A 264 10.66 -0.34 10.24
N GLY A 265 9.98 -0.42 11.38
CA GLY A 265 9.94 0.68 12.35
C GLY A 265 9.04 1.86 11.95
N ALA A 266 8.48 1.82 10.73
CA ALA A 266 7.50 2.78 10.24
C ALA A 266 6.13 2.11 10.04
N CYS A 267 5.85 1.64 8.84
CA CYS A 267 4.63 0.89 8.54
C CYS A 267 4.72 0.16 7.18
N ALA A 268 3.74 -0.71 6.89
CA ALA A 268 3.46 -1.20 5.55
C ALA A 268 2.09 -0.73 5.11
N VAL A 269 1.94 -0.38 3.82
CA VAL A 269 0.70 0.15 3.23
C VAL A 269 0.47 -0.47 1.85
N SER A 270 -0.79 -0.86 1.59
CA SER A 270 -1.30 -1.14 0.24
C SER A 270 -2.58 -0.33 0.00
N GLY A 271 -2.65 0.33 -1.14
CA GLY A 271 -3.70 1.26 -1.51
C GLY A 271 -4.61 0.76 -2.62
N THR A 272 -5.84 1.28 -2.66
CA THR A 272 -6.84 1.01 -3.69
C THR A 272 -7.77 2.21 -3.85
N GLY A 273 -8.03 2.65 -5.08
CA GLY A 273 -8.88 3.80 -5.35
C GLY A 273 -8.48 4.58 -6.59
N HIS A 274 -8.70 5.89 -6.54
CA HIS A 274 -8.30 6.82 -7.60
C HIS A 274 -6.78 7.00 -7.66
N GLY A 275 -6.09 6.19 -8.46
CA GLY A 275 -4.64 6.12 -8.54
C GLY A 275 -3.94 7.46 -8.73
N GLU A 276 -4.53 8.36 -9.49
CA GLU A 276 -4.01 9.71 -9.77
C GLU A 276 -3.84 10.55 -8.49
N TYR A 277 -4.76 10.41 -7.53
CA TYR A 277 -4.67 11.08 -6.22
C TYR A 277 -3.64 10.40 -5.33
N PHE A 278 -3.57 9.06 -5.36
CA PHE A 278 -2.60 8.30 -4.59
C PHE A 278 -1.17 8.60 -5.03
N ILE A 279 -0.92 8.68 -6.35
CA ILE A 279 0.39 9.04 -6.91
C ILE A 279 0.79 10.46 -6.50
N ARG A 280 -0.06 11.46 -6.78
CA ARG A 280 0.27 12.87 -6.48
C ARG A 280 0.50 13.16 -5.00
N ASN A 281 -0.14 12.38 -4.12
CA ASN A 281 -0.01 12.51 -2.68
C ASN A 281 1.03 11.55 -2.06
N VAL A 282 1.60 10.62 -2.85
CA VAL A 282 2.54 9.61 -2.36
C VAL A 282 2.01 8.92 -1.10
N VAL A 283 0.76 8.40 -1.21
CA VAL A 283 -0.09 8.05 -0.06
C VAL A 283 0.57 7.05 0.88
N GLY A 284 1.14 5.96 0.35
CA GLY A 284 1.78 4.92 1.16
C GLY A 284 2.93 5.47 1.99
N TYR A 285 3.85 6.18 1.36
CA TYR A 285 4.98 6.82 2.05
C TYR A 285 4.52 7.89 3.04
N GLN A 286 3.49 8.65 2.70
CA GLN A 286 2.99 9.71 3.59
C GLN A 286 2.44 9.14 4.91
N VAL A 287 1.68 8.03 4.86
CA VAL A 287 1.20 7.36 6.08
C VAL A 287 2.38 6.90 6.94
N CYS A 288 3.34 6.19 6.35
CA CYS A 288 4.51 5.70 7.06
C CYS A 288 5.41 6.82 7.60
N SER A 289 5.53 7.94 6.86
CA SER A 289 6.25 9.12 7.35
C SER A 289 5.62 9.75 8.59
N LEU A 290 4.29 9.79 8.68
CA LEU A 290 3.59 10.27 9.87
C LEU A 290 3.85 9.36 11.08
N VAL A 291 3.87 8.05 10.88
CA VAL A 291 4.24 7.09 11.93
C VAL A 291 5.70 7.30 12.34
N LYS A 292 6.64 7.28 11.38
CA LYS A 292 8.08 7.32 11.64
C LYS A 292 8.55 8.64 12.22
N LEU A 293 8.14 9.77 11.63
CA LEU A 293 8.70 11.09 11.94
C LEU A 293 7.91 11.82 13.03
N LYS A 294 6.61 11.53 13.18
CA LYS A 294 5.76 12.16 14.19
C LYS A 294 5.35 11.23 15.32
N GLY A 295 5.68 9.93 15.23
CA GLY A 295 5.31 8.94 16.23
C GLY A 295 3.80 8.71 16.35
N LEU A 296 3.03 9.00 15.28
CA LEU A 296 1.58 8.79 15.31
C LEU A 296 1.26 7.29 15.24
N PRO A 297 0.20 6.84 15.93
CA PRO A 297 -0.37 5.53 15.69
C PRO A 297 -0.74 5.38 14.20
N VAL A 298 -0.57 4.17 13.63
CA VAL A 298 -0.84 3.91 12.21
C VAL A 298 -2.30 4.22 11.85
N ALA A 299 -3.24 3.99 12.75
CA ALA A 299 -4.66 4.31 12.54
C ALA A 299 -4.91 5.82 12.41
N GLU A 300 -4.25 6.64 13.22
CA GLU A 300 -4.35 8.10 13.13
C GLU A 300 -3.69 8.62 11.84
N ALA A 301 -2.49 8.12 11.51
CA ALA A 301 -1.80 8.46 10.28
C ALA A 301 -2.64 8.12 9.03
N ALA A 302 -3.23 6.93 8.99
CA ALA A 302 -4.13 6.49 7.92
C ALA A 302 -5.36 7.40 7.79
N ARG A 303 -6.03 7.72 8.92
CA ARG A 303 -7.19 8.60 8.95
C ARG A 303 -6.86 10.00 8.41
N ILE A 304 -5.76 10.60 8.85
CA ILE A 304 -5.31 11.93 8.37
C ILE A 304 -5.15 11.90 6.84
N VAL A 305 -4.49 10.88 6.30
CA VAL A 305 -4.22 10.83 4.86
C VAL A 305 -5.49 10.54 4.07
N VAL A 306 -6.32 9.58 4.49
CA VAL A 306 -7.50 9.14 3.74
C VAL A 306 -8.69 10.09 3.92
N GLN A 307 -9.02 10.48 5.16
CA GLN A 307 -10.21 11.28 5.44
C GLN A 307 -9.95 12.79 5.31
N ASP A 308 -8.84 13.27 5.88
CA ASP A 308 -8.63 14.71 5.93
C ASP A 308 -7.96 15.23 4.65
N LYS A 309 -7.11 14.44 3.99
CA LYS A 309 -6.36 14.89 2.82
C LYS A 309 -6.96 14.41 1.49
N LEU A 310 -7.06 13.10 1.26
CA LEU A 310 -7.56 12.58 -0.02
C LEU A 310 -9.01 12.99 -0.27
N LYS A 311 -9.88 12.81 0.71
CA LYS A 311 -11.30 13.16 0.60
C LYS A 311 -11.53 14.63 0.26
N THR A 312 -10.79 15.55 0.92
CA THR A 312 -10.92 16.99 0.66
C THR A 312 -10.45 17.40 -0.74
N GLN A 313 -9.59 16.60 -1.37
CA GLN A 313 -9.14 16.80 -2.74
C GLN A 313 -10.04 16.12 -3.78
N GLY A 314 -11.09 15.40 -3.36
CA GLY A 314 -11.97 14.63 -4.24
C GLY A 314 -11.42 13.24 -4.60
N GLY A 315 -10.39 12.76 -3.91
CA GLY A 315 -9.86 11.41 -4.09
C GLY A 315 -10.64 10.39 -3.27
N GLU A 316 -11.15 9.35 -3.92
CA GLU A 316 -11.82 8.23 -3.27
C GLU A 316 -10.95 6.98 -3.25
N GLY A 317 -11.14 6.17 -2.22
CA GLY A 317 -10.47 4.89 -2.08
C GLY A 317 -10.24 4.49 -0.63
N GLY A 318 -9.26 3.61 -0.42
CA GLY A 318 -8.88 3.15 0.89
C GLY A 318 -7.48 2.59 0.89
N ILE A 319 -7.01 2.31 2.08
CA ILE A 319 -5.74 1.63 2.34
C ILE A 319 -5.92 0.56 3.39
N ILE A 320 -5.10 -0.45 3.31
CA ILE A 320 -4.74 -1.27 4.46
C ILE A 320 -3.36 -0.84 4.92
N ALA A 321 -3.17 -0.73 6.23
CA ALA A 321 -1.87 -0.38 6.78
C ALA A 321 -1.55 -1.24 8.00
N MET A 322 -0.26 -1.53 8.20
CA MET A 322 0.29 -2.31 9.31
C MET A 322 1.33 -1.48 10.03
N GLY A 323 1.12 -1.25 11.32
CA GLY A 323 2.11 -0.58 12.16
C GLY A 323 3.28 -1.47 12.57
N PRO A 324 4.33 -0.89 13.15
CA PRO A 324 5.55 -1.62 13.50
C PRO A 324 5.35 -2.69 14.58
N ASN A 325 4.25 -2.61 15.34
CA ASN A 325 3.90 -3.58 16.38
C ASN A 325 2.90 -4.64 15.91
N GLY A 326 2.48 -4.61 14.61
CA GLY A 326 1.51 -5.52 14.05
C GLY A 326 0.05 -5.08 14.25
N ASP A 327 -0.17 -3.87 14.76
CA ASP A 327 -1.46 -3.22 14.74
C ASP A 327 -1.85 -2.88 13.30
N TRP A 328 -3.05 -3.25 12.91
CA TRP A 328 -3.54 -3.04 11.55
C TRP A 328 -4.75 -2.14 11.50
N VAL A 329 -4.87 -1.43 10.37
CA VAL A 329 -5.99 -0.54 10.06
C VAL A 329 -6.48 -0.78 8.63
N LEU A 330 -7.80 -0.64 8.45
CA LEU A 330 -8.52 -0.82 7.21
C LEU A 330 -9.31 0.48 6.98
N GLU A 331 -8.64 1.51 6.43
CA GLU A 331 -9.18 2.87 6.34
C GLU A 331 -9.64 3.19 4.92
N PHE A 332 -10.86 3.71 4.76
CA PHE A 332 -11.39 4.07 3.44
C PHE A 332 -12.45 5.18 3.52
N ASN A 333 -12.54 5.98 2.46
CA ASN A 333 -13.52 7.07 2.31
C ASN A 333 -14.58 6.80 1.23
N SER A 334 -14.49 5.67 0.53
CA SER A 334 -15.51 5.16 -0.41
C SER A 334 -16.71 4.52 0.31
N GLU A 335 -17.71 4.06 -0.44
CA GLU A 335 -18.90 3.40 0.11
C GLU A 335 -18.58 2.03 0.72
N GLY A 336 -17.58 1.33 0.17
CA GLY A 336 -17.11 0.04 0.67
C GLY A 336 -15.67 -0.24 0.31
N MET A 337 -15.12 -1.25 0.99
CA MET A 337 -13.82 -1.85 0.69
C MET A 337 -13.89 -3.34 1.03
N TYR A 338 -13.62 -4.19 0.04
CA TYR A 338 -13.38 -5.61 0.28
C TYR A 338 -12.12 -5.75 1.12
N ARG A 339 -12.24 -6.29 2.32
CA ARG A 339 -11.14 -6.31 3.29
C ARG A 339 -11.21 -7.48 4.23
N ALA A 340 -10.04 -7.96 4.66
CA ALA A 340 -9.94 -8.89 5.77
C ALA A 340 -8.60 -8.71 6.50
N ALA A 341 -8.58 -9.04 7.79
CA ALA A 341 -7.36 -9.00 8.60
C ALA A 341 -7.39 -10.06 9.68
N ARG A 342 -6.22 -10.45 10.18
CA ARG A 342 -6.04 -11.37 11.30
C ARG A 342 -4.70 -11.13 11.98
N ASP A 343 -4.65 -11.35 13.30
CA ASP A 343 -3.43 -11.29 14.08
C ASP A 343 -3.31 -12.44 15.09
N SER A 344 -2.14 -12.55 15.72
CA SER A 344 -1.81 -13.59 16.69
C SER A 344 -2.51 -13.45 18.06
N SER A 345 -3.22 -12.33 18.31
CA SER A 345 -4.07 -12.19 19.49
C SER A 345 -5.42 -12.88 19.33
N GLY A 346 -5.74 -13.34 18.11
CA GLY A 346 -7.03 -13.93 17.76
C GLY A 346 -8.03 -12.91 17.18
N ARG A 347 -7.66 -11.63 17.08
CA ARG A 347 -8.48 -10.62 16.40
C ARG A 347 -8.52 -10.93 14.90
N ARG A 348 -9.73 -10.91 14.33
CA ARG A 348 -9.96 -11.12 12.91
C ARG A 348 -11.14 -10.29 12.43
N GLU A 349 -11.06 -9.85 11.20
CA GLU A 349 -12.11 -9.09 10.52
C GLU A 349 -12.25 -9.57 9.08
N VAL A 350 -13.47 -9.49 8.56
CA VAL A 350 -13.79 -9.55 7.14
C VAL A 350 -14.95 -8.60 6.89
N GLY A 351 -14.89 -7.82 5.83
CA GLY A 351 -15.93 -6.83 5.52
C GLY A 351 -15.93 -6.40 4.07
N ILE A 352 -17.07 -5.87 3.62
CA ILE A 352 -17.28 -5.34 2.27
C ILE A 352 -17.77 -3.90 2.38
N PHE A 353 -18.86 -3.68 3.11
CA PHE A 353 -19.50 -2.38 3.30
C PHE A 353 -18.95 -1.67 4.56
N ARG A 354 -19.38 -0.41 4.77
CA ARG A 354 -19.18 0.33 6.02
C ARG A 354 -19.92 -0.28 7.19
#